data_7bf5828d3a58cac7e25faae87d199336
#
_entry.id   7bf5828d3a58cac7e25faae87d199336
#
_cell.length_a   1.000
_cell.length_b   1.000
_cell.length_c   1.000
_cell.angle_alpha   90.00
_cell.angle_beta   90.00
_cell.angle_gamma   90.00
#
_symmetry.space_group_name_H-M   'P 1'
#
loop_
_entity.id
_entity.type
_entity.pdbx_description
1 polymer ?
#
loop_
_entity_poly.entity_id
_entity_poly.type
_entity_poly.pdbx_seq_one_letter_code
_entity_poly.pdbx_strand_id
1 'polypeptide(L)'
;LLAEKLLAVKAIKLQPEQPFTWASGWLSPFYCDNRKTLSFPDLRSFVKLELARVIAERYPQAEAVAGVATGAIAQGALVADLLGLPFCYVRSKAKDHGMQNLIEGEVKKGAKVIVVEDLISTGGSSLKAVAALREFGCEVVGMVASYTYGFDVAKEAFAQAQVDLTTLTDYEAVIQVALQTGYIEERHLPLLNAWRQSPATWKP
;
A
#
# COMPACT_ATOMS: atom_id res chain seq x y z
N LEU A 1 -15.61 5.88 1.98
CA LEU A 1 -15.11 6.95 2.86
C LEU A 1 -13.64 7.29 2.61
N LEU A 2 -12.68 6.30 2.67
CA LEU A 2 -11.27 6.60 2.39
C LEU A 2 -11.05 7.03 0.94
N ALA A 3 -11.64 6.34 -0.05
CA ALA A 3 -11.56 6.68 -1.46
C ALA A 3 -11.96 8.14 -1.73
N GLU A 4 -13.07 8.59 -1.14
CA GLU A 4 -13.55 9.97 -1.23
C GLU A 4 -12.52 10.98 -0.67
N LYS A 5 -11.97 10.69 0.50
CA LYS A 5 -10.94 11.53 1.12
C LYS A 5 -9.66 11.61 0.28
N LEU A 6 -9.22 10.50 -0.31
CA LEU A 6 -8.04 10.47 -1.18
C LEU A 6 -8.22 11.28 -2.46
N LEU A 7 -9.42 11.25 -3.06
CA LEU A 7 -9.77 12.09 -4.20
C LEU A 7 -9.83 13.58 -3.80
N ALA A 8 -10.47 13.90 -2.67
CA ALA A 8 -10.63 15.28 -2.20
C ALA A 8 -9.29 15.99 -1.97
N VAL A 9 -8.29 15.31 -1.36
CA VAL A 9 -6.95 15.87 -1.14
C VAL A 9 -6.02 15.72 -2.35
N LYS A 10 -6.52 15.15 -3.46
CA LYS A 10 -5.74 14.86 -4.67
C LYS A 10 -4.52 13.95 -4.40
N ALA A 11 -4.63 13.07 -3.41
CA ALA A 11 -3.72 11.95 -3.24
C ALA A 11 -3.93 10.93 -4.37
N ILE A 12 -5.17 10.77 -4.81
CA ILE A 12 -5.53 10.08 -6.04
C ILE A 12 -6.02 11.11 -7.08
N LYS A 13 -5.56 10.95 -8.32
CA LYS A 13 -5.99 11.75 -9.47
C LYS A 13 -6.34 10.82 -10.62
N LEU A 14 -7.41 11.14 -11.32
CA LEU A 14 -7.87 10.45 -12.53
C LEU A 14 -7.82 11.43 -13.70
N GLN A 15 -7.10 11.08 -14.75
CA GLN A 15 -7.00 11.85 -16.01
C GLN A 15 -7.11 10.90 -17.21
N PRO A 16 -8.33 10.42 -17.52
CA PRO A 16 -8.53 9.47 -18.60
C PRO A 16 -8.10 9.99 -19.97
N GLU A 17 -8.32 11.28 -20.24
CA GLU A 17 -8.02 11.91 -21.54
C GLU A 17 -6.56 12.38 -21.67
N GLN A 18 -5.85 12.55 -20.54
CA GLN A 18 -4.46 13.01 -20.50
C GLN A 18 -3.66 12.19 -19.49
N PRO A 19 -3.32 10.94 -19.84
CA PRO A 19 -2.70 10.02 -18.90
C PRO A 19 -1.34 10.51 -18.39
N PHE A 20 -1.02 10.11 -17.16
CA PHE A 20 0.28 10.32 -16.54
C PHE A 20 1.29 9.33 -17.11
N THR A 21 2.58 9.68 -17.04
CA THR A 21 3.68 8.73 -17.23
C THR A 21 4.26 8.39 -15.86
N TRP A 22 4.19 7.12 -15.47
CA TRP A 22 4.80 6.64 -14.23
C TRP A 22 6.32 6.54 -14.35
N ALA A 23 7.01 6.45 -13.21
CA ALA A 23 8.47 6.25 -13.18
C ALA A 23 8.95 4.97 -13.89
N SER A 24 8.07 3.96 -14.00
CA SER A 24 8.29 2.75 -14.80
C SER A 24 8.25 2.97 -16.30
N GLY A 25 7.83 4.16 -16.76
CA GLY A 25 7.54 4.47 -18.16
C GLY A 25 6.13 4.07 -18.63
N TRP A 26 5.33 3.45 -17.76
CA TRP A 26 3.94 3.10 -18.11
C TRP A 26 3.08 4.35 -18.20
N LEU A 27 2.19 4.37 -19.19
CA LEU A 27 1.12 5.35 -19.26
C LEU A 27 -0.02 4.92 -18.34
N SER A 28 -0.60 5.86 -17.61
CA SER A 28 -1.68 5.58 -16.68
C SER A 28 -2.67 6.75 -16.60
N PRO A 29 -3.98 6.50 -16.71
CA PRO A 29 -5.02 7.49 -16.43
C PRO A 29 -5.17 7.76 -14.93
N PHE A 30 -4.39 7.06 -14.09
CA PHE A 30 -4.49 7.05 -12.65
C PHE A 30 -3.14 7.38 -12.01
N TYR A 31 -3.15 8.25 -11.02
CA TYR A 31 -1.99 8.58 -10.19
C TYR A 31 -2.36 8.51 -8.72
N CYS A 32 -1.53 7.86 -7.92
CA CYS A 32 -1.71 7.74 -6.48
C CYS A 32 -0.42 8.10 -5.75
N ASP A 33 -0.54 9.04 -4.81
CA ASP A 33 0.52 9.39 -3.85
C ASP A 33 -0.10 9.49 -2.45
N ASN A 34 -0.16 8.36 -1.76
CA ASN A 34 -0.74 8.25 -0.42
C ASN A 34 0.06 9.01 0.65
N ARG A 35 1.32 9.35 0.39
CA ARG A 35 2.14 10.17 1.30
C ARG A 35 1.55 11.56 1.52
N LYS A 36 0.75 12.06 0.58
CA LYS A 36 -0.01 13.32 0.76
C LYS A 36 -0.94 13.29 1.95
N THR A 37 -1.46 12.11 2.33
CA THR A 37 -2.33 11.97 3.50
C THR A 37 -1.67 12.43 4.79
N LEU A 38 -0.35 12.36 4.87
CA LEU A 38 0.43 12.78 6.04
C LEU A 38 0.32 14.27 6.33
N SER A 39 0.08 15.10 5.30
CA SER A 39 -0.05 16.55 5.41
C SER A 39 -1.42 17.02 5.91
N PHE A 40 -2.40 16.13 5.98
CA PHE A 40 -3.76 16.42 6.42
C PHE A 40 -4.03 15.71 7.75
N PRO A 41 -4.00 16.41 8.90
CA PRO A 41 -4.05 15.79 10.23
C PRO A 41 -5.25 14.85 10.43
N ASP A 42 -6.44 15.26 9.99
CA ASP A 42 -7.65 14.45 10.12
C ASP A 42 -7.59 13.18 9.27
N LEU A 43 -7.11 13.30 8.03
CA LEU A 43 -6.97 12.16 7.14
C LEU A 43 -5.85 11.22 7.60
N ARG A 44 -4.72 11.77 8.03
CA ARG A 44 -3.63 11.00 8.63
C ARG A 44 -4.10 10.21 9.84
N SER A 45 -4.88 10.84 10.73
CA SER A 45 -5.46 10.19 11.90
C SER A 45 -6.47 9.13 11.51
N PHE A 46 -7.32 9.41 10.52
CA PHE A 46 -8.28 8.44 9.98
C PHE A 46 -7.57 7.18 9.45
N VAL A 47 -6.55 7.33 8.60
CA VAL A 47 -5.80 6.20 8.05
C VAL A 47 -5.11 5.40 9.15
N LYS A 48 -4.46 6.09 10.10
CA LYS A 48 -3.86 5.46 11.29
C LYS A 48 -4.85 4.60 12.07
N LEU A 49 -6.01 5.16 12.39
CA LEU A 49 -7.05 4.49 13.17
C LEU A 49 -7.60 3.27 12.44
N GLU A 50 -7.90 3.39 11.14
CA GLU A 50 -8.43 2.28 10.35
C GLU A 50 -7.42 1.14 10.16
N LEU A 51 -6.16 1.45 9.89
CA LEU A 51 -5.11 0.43 9.82
C LEU A 51 -4.94 -0.29 11.16
N ALA A 52 -4.89 0.46 12.27
CA ALA A 52 -4.77 -0.11 13.60
C ALA A 52 -5.98 -0.99 13.96
N ARG A 53 -7.20 -0.54 13.61
CA ARG A 53 -8.42 -1.33 13.80
C ARG A 53 -8.35 -2.66 13.05
N VAL A 54 -7.99 -2.63 11.76
CA VAL A 54 -7.84 -3.85 10.96
C VAL A 54 -6.80 -4.79 11.55
N ILE A 55 -5.66 -4.27 12.02
CA ILE A 55 -4.63 -5.08 12.64
C ILE A 55 -5.16 -5.73 13.93
N ALA A 56 -5.81 -4.97 14.80
CA ALA A 56 -6.35 -5.49 16.05
C ALA A 56 -7.43 -6.57 15.83
N GLU A 57 -8.26 -6.42 14.79
CA GLU A 57 -9.34 -7.35 14.48
C GLU A 57 -8.86 -8.60 13.75
N ARG A 58 -7.97 -8.48 12.77
CA ARG A 58 -7.58 -9.58 11.89
C ARG A 58 -6.24 -10.23 12.24
N TYR A 59 -5.34 -9.48 12.88
CA TYR A 59 -3.99 -9.92 13.21
C TYR A 59 -3.66 -9.66 14.69
N PRO A 60 -4.54 -10.08 15.63
CA PRO A 60 -4.36 -9.81 17.07
C PRO A 60 -3.09 -10.44 17.65
N GLN A 61 -2.49 -11.40 16.94
CA GLN A 61 -1.23 -12.04 17.32
C GLN A 61 0.02 -11.23 16.96
N ALA A 62 -0.12 -10.07 16.29
CA ALA A 62 1.03 -9.25 15.91
C ALA A 62 1.77 -8.74 17.15
N GLU A 63 3.09 -8.91 17.17
CA GLU A 63 3.99 -8.49 18.25
C GLU A 63 4.88 -7.31 17.86
N ALA A 64 4.94 -6.98 16.57
CA ALA A 64 5.68 -5.84 16.02
C ALA A 64 5.08 -5.38 14.70
N VAL A 65 5.31 -4.13 14.35
CA VAL A 65 4.92 -3.51 13.08
C VAL A 65 6.16 -3.24 12.25
N ALA A 66 6.13 -3.60 10.96
CA ALA A 66 7.16 -3.26 9.99
C ALA A 66 6.58 -2.41 8.86
N GLY A 67 7.09 -1.21 8.68
CA GLY A 67 6.73 -0.35 7.55
C GLY A 67 7.56 -0.65 6.31
N VAL A 68 6.96 -0.61 5.12
CA VAL A 68 7.71 -0.70 3.87
C VAL A 68 8.23 0.69 3.48
N ALA A 69 9.53 0.83 3.37
CA ALA A 69 10.14 2.10 2.99
C ALA A 69 9.87 2.41 1.50
N THR A 70 9.63 3.67 1.18
CA THR A 70 9.63 4.86 2.02
C THR A 70 8.21 5.27 2.42
N GLY A 71 7.21 4.91 1.60
CA GLY A 71 5.84 5.42 1.70
C GLY A 71 5.14 5.08 3.01
N ALA A 72 5.43 3.91 3.58
CA ALA A 72 4.76 3.43 4.78
C ALA A 72 5.56 3.62 6.08
N ILE A 73 6.73 4.28 6.06
CA ILE A 73 7.51 4.49 7.30
C ILE A 73 6.69 5.32 8.29
N ALA A 74 6.25 6.49 7.89
CA ALA A 74 5.55 7.40 8.80
C ALA A 74 4.23 6.81 9.29
N GLN A 75 3.42 6.28 8.37
CA GLN A 75 2.13 5.70 8.72
C GLN A 75 2.28 4.44 9.58
N GLY A 76 3.27 3.59 9.27
CA GLY A 76 3.58 2.40 10.08
C GLY A 76 4.00 2.76 11.51
N ALA A 77 4.84 3.79 11.67
CA ALA A 77 5.24 4.28 13.00
C ALA A 77 4.05 4.79 13.80
N LEU A 78 3.13 5.55 13.17
CA LEU A 78 1.92 6.05 13.82
C LEU A 78 0.98 4.92 14.23
N VAL A 79 0.88 3.87 13.43
CA VAL A 79 0.08 2.67 13.74
C VAL A 79 0.70 1.89 14.89
N ALA A 80 2.02 1.68 14.88
CA ALA A 80 2.74 1.01 15.96
C ALA A 80 2.59 1.75 17.29
N ASP A 81 2.71 3.09 17.29
CA ASP A 81 2.49 3.94 18.45
C ASP A 81 1.08 3.75 19.03
N LEU A 82 0.05 3.78 18.17
CA LEU A 82 -1.33 3.59 18.60
C LEU A 82 -1.59 2.19 19.20
N LEU A 83 -0.96 1.16 18.65
CA LEU A 83 -1.09 -0.23 19.12
C LEU A 83 -0.17 -0.55 20.31
N GLY A 84 0.76 0.33 20.65
CA GLY A 84 1.77 0.07 21.68
C GLY A 84 2.76 -1.04 21.30
N LEU A 85 3.02 -1.21 20.00
CA LEU A 85 3.91 -2.24 19.47
C LEU A 85 5.26 -1.67 19.03
N PRO A 86 6.35 -2.46 19.13
CA PRO A 86 7.63 -2.13 18.51
C PRO A 86 7.49 -1.86 17.03
N PHE A 87 8.30 -0.94 16.49
CA PHE A 87 8.32 -0.57 15.09
C PHE A 87 9.71 -0.74 14.48
N CYS A 88 9.75 -1.29 13.28
CA CYS A 88 10.89 -1.26 12.38
C CYS A 88 10.42 -0.91 10.96
N TYR A 89 11.34 -0.60 10.05
CA TYR A 89 10.99 -0.48 8.63
C TYR A 89 11.99 -1.20 7.74
N VAL A 90 11.54 -1.61 6.57
CA VAL A 90 12.33 -2.37 5.61
C VAL A 90 12.63 -1.51 4.41
N ARG A 91 13.89 -1.32 4.10
CA ARG A 91 14.38 -0.51 2.97
C ARG A 91 14.26 -1.28 1.66
N SER A 92 14.14 -0.53 0.58
CA SER A 92 14.11 -1.11 -0.79
C SER A 92 15.50 -1.55 -1.29
N LYS A 93 16.58 -0.97 -0.73
CA LYS A 93 17.97 -1.26 -1.08
C LYS A 93 18.81 -1.38 0.18
N ALA A 94 19.74 -2.35 0.20
CA ALA A 94 20.72 -2.48 1.27
C ALA A 94 21.68 -1.27 1.30
N LYS A 95 22.18 -0.93 2.50
CA LYS A 95 23.41 -0.13 2.63
C LYS A 95 24.58 -1.06 2.26
N ASP A 96 25.53 -0.52 1.53
CA ASP A 96 26.70 -1.22 0.98
C ASP A 96 27.25 -2.36 1.88
N HIS A 97 26.93 -3.58 1.73
CA HIS A 97 27.39 -4.82 2.35
C HIS A 97 26.30 -5.68 3.03
N GLY A 98 25.59 -6.45 2.20
CA GLY A 98 24.81 -7.61 2.64
C GLY A 98 23.33 -7.37 2.94
N MET A 99 22.47 -8.37 2.63
CA MET A 99 21.01 -8.29 2.80
C MET A 99 20.53 -8.12 4.26
N GLN A 100 21.38 -8.36 5.23
CA GLN A 100 21.06 -8.20 6.66
C GLN A 100 20.81 -6.74 7.08
N ASN A 101 21.11 -5.76 6.22
CA ASN A 101 20.96 -4.33 6.49
C ASN A 101 19.74 -3.68 5.84
N LEU A 102 18.72 -4.45 5.47
CA LEU A 102 17.46 -3.89 4.95
C LEU A 102 16.51 -3.44 6.05
N ILE A 103 16.58 -4.06 7.23
CA ILE A 103 15.70 -3.75 8.37
C ILE A 103 16.37 -2.66 9.23
N GLU A 104 15.67 -1.56 9.40
CA GLU A 104 16.07 -0.46 10.28
C GLU A 104 15.18 -0.45 11.53
N GLY A 105 15.79 -0.29 12.68
CA GLY A 105 15.17 -0.53 13.98
C GLY A 105 15.51 -1.92 14.50
N GLU A 106 14.91 -2.30 15.62
CA GLU A 106 15.14 -3.58 16.25
C GLU A 106 13.89 -4.45 16.21
N VAL A 107 14.03 -5.68 15.76
CA VAL A 107 12.98 -6.70 15.80
C VAL A 107 13.59 -8.02 16.27
N LYS A 108 12.87 -8.78 17.08
CA LYS A 108 13.33 -10.07 17.60
C LYS A 108 13.13 -11.18 16.57
N LYS A 109 14.10 -12.10 16.49
CA LYS A 109 13.90 -13.36 15.74
C LYS A 109 12.74 -14.14 16.35
N GLY A 110 11.89 -14.69 15.50
CA GLY A 110 10.66 -15.39 15.90
C GLY A 110 9.48 -14.47 16.19
N ALA A 111 9.67 -13.14 16.19
CA ALA A 111 8.55 -12.22 16.39
C ALA A 111 7.52 -12.30 15.29
N LYS A 112 6.25 -12.21 15.66
CA LYS A 112 5.10 -12.12 14.75
C LYS A 112 4.93 -10.69 14.28
N VAL A 113 5.21 -10.45 13.00
CA VAL A 113 5.28 -9.11 12.42
C VAL A 113 4.12 -8.88 11.46
N ILE A 114 3.38 -7.78 11.65
CA ILE A 114 2.45 -7.26 10.66
C ILE A 114 3.15 -6.20 9.82
N VAL A 115 3.04 -6.30 8.50
CA VAL A 115 3.64 -5.35 7.57
C VAL A 115 2.61 -4.27 7.20
N VAL A 116 3.04 -3.01 7.22
CA VAL A 116 2.24 -1.85 6.79
C VAL A 116 2.81 -1.30 5.50
N GLU A 117 1.92 -1.13 4.51
CA GLU A 117 2.24 -0.55 3.20
C GLU A 117 1.30 0.63 2.89
N ASP A 118 1.73 1.55 2.06
CA ASP A 118 0.87 2.67 1.61
C ASP A 118 0.06 2.31 0.36
N LEU A 119 0.67 1.61 -0.58
CA LEU A 119 0.12 1.33 -1.90
C LEU A 119 0.61 -0.01 -2.44
N ILE A 120 -0.32 -0.86 -2.86
CA ILE A 120 -0.01 -2.09 -3.60
C ILE A 120 -0.29 -1.86 -5.10
N SER A 121 0.77 -1.87 -5.90
CA SER A 121 0.72 -1.91 -7.37
C SER A 121 0.89 -3.37 -7.84
N THR A 122 2.08 -3.76 -8.28
CA THR A 122 2.39 -5.15 -8.63
C THR A 122 2.77 -6.02 -7.43
N GLY A 123 3.01 -5.42 -6.27
CA GLY A 123 3.38 -6.09 -5.03
C GLY A 123 4.87 -6.43 -4.88
N GLY A 124 5.69 -6.15 -5.90
CA GLY A 124 7.09 -6.58 -5.91
C GLY A 124 7.94 -6.00 -4.76
N SER A 125 7.86 -4.69 -4.51
CA SER A 125 8.60 -4.05 -3.41
C SER A 125 8.09 -4.50 -2.04
N SER A 126 6.78 -4.61 -1.90
CA SER A 126 6.12 -5.02 -0.66
C SER A 126 6.51 -6.46 -0.29
N LEU A 127 6.51 -7.39 -1.25
CA LEU A 127 6.90 -8.78 -1.02
C LEU A 127 8.40 -8.97 -0.80
N LYS A 128 9.25 -8.09 -1.34
CA LYS A 128 10.67 -8.05 -0.97
C LYS A 128 10.87 -7.72 0.51
N ALA A 129 10.07 -6.81 1.06
CA ALA A 129 10.12 -6.50 2.48
C ALA A 129 9.70 -7.71 3.33
N VAL A 130 8.65 -8.43 2.92
CA VAL A 130 8.25 -9.69 3.57
C VAL A 130 9.37 -10.72 3.54
N ALA A 131 10.01 -10.91 2.38
CA ALA A 131 11.12 -11.85 2.23
C ALA A 131 12.29 -11.50 3.16
N ALA A 132 12.65 -10.21 3.26
CA ALA A 132 13.72 -9.75 4.16
C ALA A 132 13.41 -10.03 5.64
N LEU A 133 12.17 -9.81 6.08
CA LEU A 133 11.73 -10.11 7.44
C LEU A 133 11.77 -11.62 7.74
N ARG A 134 11.30 -12.44 6.80
CA ARG A 134 11.35 -13.91 6.93
C ARG A 134 12.79 -14.45 6.94
N GLU A 135 13.66 -13.91 6.09
CA GLU A 135 15.08 -14.26 6.06
C GLU A 135 15.80 -13.87 7.36
N PHE A 136 15.42 -12.75 7.97
CA PHE A 136 15.92 -12.37 9.31
C PHE A 136 15.45 -13.34 10.39
N GLY A 137 14.37 -14.05 10.19
CA GLY A 137 13.79 -15.02 11.10
C GLY A 137 12.50 -14.58 11.79
N CYS A 138 11.79 -13.58 11.24
CA CYS A 138 10.47 -13.20 11.71
C CYS A 138 9.37 -14.07 11.08
N GLU A 139 8.25 -14.21 11.79
CA GLU A 139 6.99 -14.72 11.27
C GLU A 139 6.15 -13.55 10.75
N VAL A 140 5.99 -13.41 9.43
CA VAL A 140 5.12 -12.38 8.86
C VAL A 140 3.68 -12.90 8.88
N VAL A 141 2.84 -12.29 9.73
CA VAL A 141 1.44 -12.74 9.95
C VAL A 141 0.47 -12.18 8.92
N GLY A 142 0.86 -11.15 8.17
CA GLY A 142 0.07 -10.55 7.11
C GLY A 142 0.60 -9.17 6.73
N MET A 143 -0.13 -8.53 5.83
CA MET A 143 0.13 -7.17 5.39
C MET A 143 -1.17 -6.37 5.35
N VAL A 144 -1.12 -5.13 5.83
CA VAL A 144 -2.19 -4.15 5.67
C VAL A 144 -1.70 -2.98 4.82
N ALA A 145 -2.54 -2.48 3.92
CA ALA A 145 -2.20 -1.34 3.08
C ALA A 145 -3.37 -0.36 2.98
N SER A 146 -3.06 0.90 2.73
CA SER A 146 -4.10 1.92 2.55
C SER A 146 -4.87 1.72 1.26
N TYR A 147 -4.18 1.32 0.17
CA TYR A 147 -4.78 1.22 -1.16
C TYR A 147 -4.16 0.10 -2.01
N THR A 148 -4.96 -0.49 -2.89
CA THR A 148 -4.47 -1.38 -3.95
C THR A 148 -5.13 -1.09 -5.29
N TYR A 149 -4.37 -1.22 -6.38
CA TYR A 149 -4.94 -1.26 -7.74
C TYR A 149 -5.67 -2.56 -8.03
N GLY A 150 -5.41 -3.62 -7.25
CA GLY A 150 -6.03 -4.93 -7.42
C GLY A 150 -5.62 -5.62 -8.71
N PHE A 151 -4.41 -5.39 -9.21
CA PHE A 151 -3.88 -6.09 -10.39
C PHE A 151 -3.78 -7.59 -10.13
N ASP A 152 -4.10 -8.41 -11.12
CA ASP A 152 -4.06 -9.87 -10.98
C ASP A 152 -2.64 -10.37 -10.69
N VAL A 153 -1.62 -9.75 -11.29
CA VAL A 153 -0.21 -10.07 -10.99
C VAL A 153 0.11 -9.87 -9.49
N ALA A 154 -0.47 -8.87 -8.85
CA ALA A 154 -0.28 -8.68 -7.41
C ALA A 154 -1.00 -9.77 -6.60
N LYS A 155 -2.26 -10.08 -6.93
CA LYS A 155 -3.02 -11.16 -6.26
C LYS A 155 -2.30 -12.49 -6.33
N GLU A 156 -1.80 -12.85 -7.52
CA GLU A 156 -1.03 -14.09 -7.72
C GLU A 156 0.28 -14.08 -6.92
N ALA A 157 1.03 -12.96 -6.93
CA ALA A 157 2.27 -12.84 -6.20
C ALA A 157 2.07 -12.96 -4.68
N PHE A 158 1.03 -12.33 -4.11
CA PHE A 158 0.70 -12.45 -2.69
C PHE A 158 0.25 -13.86 -2.32
N ALA A 159 -0.54 -14.52 -3.18
CA ALA A 159 -0.95 -15.92 -2.99
C ALA A 159 0.26 -16.86 -3.00
N GLN A 160 1.16 -16.73 -3.98
CA GLN A 160 2.38 -17.52 -4.06
C GLN A 160 3.30 -17.30 -2.85
N ALA A 161 3.41 -16.06 -2.39
CA ALA A 161 4.20 -15.71 -1.20
C ALA A 161 3.51 -16.12 0.11
N GLN A 162 2.28 -16.60 0.07
CA GLN A 162 1.47 -16.93 1.26
C GLN A 162 1.41 -15.76 2.25
N VAL A 163 1.07 -14.57 1.73
CA VAL A 163 0.87 -13.36 2.52
C VAL A 163 -0.60 -12.94 2.44
N ASP A 164 -1.27 -12.95 3.58
CA ASP A 164 -2.62 -12.37 3.68
C ASP A 164 -2.54 -10.84 3.57
N LEU A 165 -3.27 -10.27 2.62
CA LEU A 165 -3.30 -8.84 2.35
C LEU A 165 -4.69 -8.28 2.65
N THR A 166 -4.76 -7.27 3.51
CA THR A 166 -5.97 -6.48 3.74
C THR A 166 -5.73 -5.03 3.36
N THR A 167 -6.61 -4.44 2.56
CA THR A 167 -6.50 -3.05 2.15
C THR A 167 -7.70 -2.24 2.61
N LEU A 168 -7.50 -0.96 2.95
CA LEU A 168 -8.58 -0.09 3.40
C LEU A 168 -9.50 0.35 2.26
N THR A 169 -8.95 0.49 1.06
CA THR A 169 -9.70 0.79 -0.15
C THR A 169 -8.95 0.27 -1.38
N ASP A 170 -9.62 0.26 -2.51
CA ASP A 170 -9.13 -0.29 -3.76
C ASP A 170 -9.53 0.57 -4.97
N TYR A 171 -9.08 0.15 -6.14
CA TYR A 171 -9.37 0.79 -7.42
C TYR A 171 -10.87 0.90 -7.70
N GLU A 172 -11.64 -0.16 -7.45
CA GLU A 172 -13.07 -0.19 -7.76
C GLU A 172 -13.85 0.80 -6.90
N ALA A 173 -13.55 0.83 -5.59
CA ALA A 173 -14.15 1.80 -4.68
C ALA A 173 -13.84 3.25 -5.09
N VAL A 174 -12.62 3.52 -5.55
CA VAL A 174 -12.24 4.86 -6.04
C VAL A 174 -13.00 5.22 -7.31
N ILE A 175 -13.12 4.31 -8.28
CA ILE A 175 -13.86 4.55 -9.52
C ILE A 175 -15.35 4.81 -9.23
N GLN A 176 -15.96 4.03 -8.33
CA GLN A 176 -17.35 4.24 -7.94
C GLN A 176 -17.58 5.63 -7.32
N VAL A 177 -16.71 6.03 -6.38
CA VAL A 177 -16.80 7.36 -5.76
C VAL A 177 -16.56 8.47 -6.79
N ALA A 178 -15.59 8.29 -7.68
CA ALA A 178 -15.30 9.27 -8.73
C ALA A 178 -16.48 9.48 -9.69
N LEU A 179 -17.22 8.42 -10.02
CA LEU A 179 -18.47 8.52 -10.79
C LEU A 179 -19.57 9.25 -9.99
N GLN A 180 -19.80 8.84 -8.75
CA GLN A 180 -20.84 9.42 -7.90
C GLN A 180 -20.65 10.91 -7.65
N THR A 181 -19.39 11.34 -7.58
CA THR A 181 -19.01 12.75 -7.33
C THR A 181 -18.85 13.58 -8.61
N GLY A 182 -19.03 12.98 -9.79
CA GLY A 182 -18.81 13.65 -11.07
C GLY A 182 -17.35 13.96 -11.38
N TYR A 183 -16.40 13.32 -10.69
CA TYR A 183 -14.97 13.46 -10.98
C TYR A 183 -14.60 12.84 -12.31
N ILE A 184 -15.27 11.75 -12.68
CA ILE A 184 -15.23 11.10 -13.97
C ILE A 184 -16.67 10.86 -14.48
N GLU A 185 -16.80 10.57 -15.77
CA GLU A 185 -18.08 10.25 -16.42
C GLU A 185 -18.09 8.77 -16.83
N GLU A 186 -19.27 8.20 -17.03
CA GLU A 186 -19.44 6.80 -17.48
C GLU A 186 -18.68 6.49 -18.77
N ARG A 187 -18.58 7.47 -19.69
CA ARG A 187 -17.81 7.32 -20.95
C ARG A 187 -16.34 7.00 -20.74
N HIS A 188 -15.76 7.28 -19.54
CA HIS A 188 -14.37 6.99 -19.21
C HIS A 188 -14.15 5.55 -18.74
N LEU A 189 -15.20 4.83 -18.33
CA LEU A 189 -15.09 3.48 -17.76
C LEU A 189 -14.43 2.46 -18.69
N PRO A 190 -14.75 2.40 -20.00
CA PRO A 190 -14.10 1.43 -20.89
C PRO A 190 -12.58 1.61 -20.93
N LEU A 191 -12.11 2.85 -20.98
CA LEU A 191 -10.69 3.18 -20.99
C LEU A 191 -10.02 2.80 -19.67
N LEU A 192 -10.63 3.14 -18.53
CA LEU A 192 -10.13 2.83 -17.19
C LEU A 192 -10.06 1.31 -16.96
N ASN A 193 -11.05 0.56 -17.41
CA ASN A 193 -11.08 -0.89 -17.33
C ASN A 193 -10.01 -1.53 -18.22
N ALA A 194 -9.85 -1.04 -19.46
CA ALA A 194 -8.81 -1.53 -20.37
C ALA A 194 -7.39 -1.31 -19.77
N TRP A 195 -7.15 -0.14 -19.20
CA TRP A 195 -5.90 0.13 -18.52
C TRP A 195 -5.65 -0.84 -17.36
N ARG A 196 -6.64 -1.04 -16.47
CA ARG A 196 -6.49 -1.91 -15.30
C ARG A 196 -6.17 -3.36 -15.68
N GLN A 197 -6.74 -3.85 -16.78
CA GLN A 197 -6.48 -5.21 -17.26
C GLN A 197 -5.08 -5.40 -17.82
N SER A 198 -4.49 -4.37 -18.42
CA SER A 198 -3.17 -4.47 -19.08
C SER A 198 -2.33 -3.19 -18.87
N PRO A 199 -2.01 -2.81 -17.62
CA PRO A 199 -1.40 -1.52 -17.34
C PRO A 199 -0.01 -1.34 -17.96
N ALA A 200 0.74 -2.42 -18.15
CA ALA A 200 2.09 -2.38 -18.72
C ALA A 200 2.11 -2.10 -20.23
N THR A 201 1.05 -2.47 -20.93
CA THR A 201 0.98 -2.40 -22.41
C THR A 201 -0.10 -1.47 -22.92
N TRP A 202 -0.92 -0.93 -22.00
CA TRP A 202 -1.99 -0.03 -22.35
C TRP A 202 -1.47 1.26 -23.01
N LYS A 203 -2.19 1.66 -24.07
CA LYS A 203 -2.00 2.94 -24.77
C LYS A 203 -3.35 3.61 -24.90
N PRO A 204 -3.44 4.93 -24.70
CA PRO A 204 -4.65 5.71 -24.88
C PRO A 204 -5.10 5.75 -26.34
#